data_da6f88346416dffb8b85ca1296990e1a
#
_entry.id   da6f88346416dffb8b85ca1296990e1a
#
_cell.length_a   1.000
_cell.length_b   1.000
_cell.length_c   1.000
_cell.angle_alpha   90.00
_cell.angle_beta   90.00
_cell.angle_gamma   90.00
#
_symmetry.space_group_name_H-M   'P 1'
#
loop_
_entity.id
_entity.type
_entity.pdbx_description
1 polymer ?
#
loop_
_entity_poly.entity_id
_entity_poly.type
_entity_poly.pdbx_seq_one_letter_code
_entity_poly.pdbx_strand_id
1 'polypeptide(L)'
;TDLALNGSTGGTPEGNFSESQSQRELTSYLAGFLTPHRKDLLQRLILERTRHLTVVVEDICHTHNTSACVRSCDCFGIQDFHVIENRNRFDVAVDIARGATQWLTMHRHDYSESQPDSTRACIEKLKQDGYQIVVASP
;
A
#
# COMPACT_ATOMS: atom_id res chain seq x y z
N THR A 1 -6.40 -1.89 13.61
CA THR A 1 -5.40 -2.13 12.53
C THR A 1 -5.43 -3.60 12.17
N ASP A 2 -5.83 -3.92 10.95
CA ASP A 2 -5.97 -5.29 10.48
C ASP A 2 -4.77 -5.64 9.61
N LEU A 3 -4.19 -6.81 9.84
CA LEU A 3 -3.08 -7.35 9.08
C LEU A 3 -3.59 -8.52 8.22
N ALA A 4 -3.53 -8.39 6.91
CA ALA A 4 -3.95 -9.46 6.00
C ALA A 4 -2.74 -10.23 5.46
N LEU A 5 -2.76 -11.56 5.62
CA LEU A 5 -1.72 -12.47 5.16
C LEU A 5 -2.23 -13.32 3.99
N ASN A 6 -1.47 -13.41 2.93
CA ASN A 6 -1.79 -14.30 1.82
C ASN A 6 -1.31 -15.73 2.14
N GLY A 7 -2.26 -16.66 2.32
CA GLY A 7 -2.03 -18.04 2.74
C GLY A 7 -1.90 -19.06 1.60
N SER A 8 -1.82 -18.64 0.35
CA SER A 8 -1.74 -19.57 -0.78
C SER A 8 -0.30 -20.05 -1.03
N THR A 9 -0.08 -21.35 -0.86
CA THR A 9 1.09 -22.05 -1.35
C THR A 9 0.95 -22.22 -2.87
N GLY A 10 1.64 -21.39 -3.64
CA GLY A 10 1.80 -21.60 -5.06
C GLY A 10 1.07 -20.60 -5.95
N GLY A 11 1.79 -19.62 -6.40
CA GLY A 11 1.41 -18.68 -7.43
C GLY A 11 1.45 -17.26 -6.90
N THR A 12 2.57 -16.58 -7.15
CA THR A 12 2.61 -15.12 -7.16
C THR A 12 1.49 -14.69 -8.10
N PRO A 13 0.55 -13.82 -7.70
CA PRO A 13 -0.26 -13.12 -8.67
C PRO A 13 0.73 -12.22 -9.44
N GLU A 14 1.25 -12.73 -10.56
CA GLU A 14 1.84 -11.89 -11.59
C GLU A 14 0.71 -11.00 -12.09
N GLY A 15 0.47 -9.92 -11.38
CA GLY A 15 -0.26 -8.80 -11.93
C GLY A 15 0.50 -8.38 -13.17
N ASN A 16 -0.01 -8.76 -14.35
CA ASN A 16 0.42 -8.32 -15.65
C ASN A 16 0.21 -6.80 -15.71
N PHE A 17 1.12 -6.04 -15.08
CA PHE A 17 1.34 -4.65 -15.40
C PHE A 17 2.05 -4.62 -16.75
N SER A 18 1.27 -4.66 -17.83
CA SER A 18 1.81 -4.25 -19.12
C SER A 18 2.08 -2.76 -19.03
N GLU A 19 3.30 -2.39 -18.61
CA GLU A 19 3.76 -1.02 -18.72
C GLU A 19 3.57 -0.58 -20.17
N SER A 20 2.82 0.49 -20.37
CA SER A 20 2.68 1.08 -21.68
C SER A 20 4.06 1.51 -22.19
N GLN A 21 4.30 1.43 -23.50
CA GLN A 21 5.56 1.85 -24.09
C GLN A 21 5.94 3.28 -23.65
N SER A 22 4.96 4.16 -23.53
CA SER A 22 5.12 5.53 -23.02
C SER A 22 5.65 5.59 -21.57
N GLN A 23 5.22 4.69 -20.70
CA GLN A 23 5.72 4.63 -19.31
C GLN A 23 7.19 4.19 -19.25
N ARG A 24 7.58 3.23 -20.09
CA ARG A 24 8.98 2.78 -20.17
C ARG A 24 9.90 3.87 -20.70
N GLU A 25 9.47 4.58 -21.73
CA GLU A 25 10.22 5.71 -22.30
C GLU A 25 10.40 6.82 -21.28
N LEU A 26 9.33 7.19 -20.57
CA LEU A 26 9.37 8.19 -19.50
C LEU A 26 10.29 7.74 -18.34
N THR A 27 10.18 6.50 -17.90
CA THR A 27 11.04 5.94 -16.84
C THR A 27 12.51 5.97 -17.25
N SER A 28 12.81 5.58 -18.50
CA SER A 28 14.17 5.61 -19.03
C SER A 28 14.73 7.04 -19.10
N TYR A 29 13.92 8.00 -19.57
CA TYR A 29 14.28 9.40 -19.63
C TYR A 29 14.57 9.97 -18.24
N LEU A 30 13.66 9.77 -17.27
CA LEU A 30 13.83 10.24 -15.88
C LEU A 30 15.03 9.58 -15.20
N ALA A 31 15.28 8.30 -15.46
CA ALA A 31 16.45 7.60 -14.95
C ALA A 31 17.76 8.22 -15.44
N GLY A 32 17.76 8.90 -16.59
CA GLY A 32 18.92 9.62 -17.10
C GLY A 32 19.45 10.72 -16.18
N PHE A 33 18.59 11.30 -15.34
CA PHE A 33 18.95 12.36 -14.38
C PHE A 33 19.47 11.83 -13.04
N LEU A 34 19.41 10.51 -12.81
CA LEU A 34 19.86 9.91 -11.56
C LEU A 34 21.34 9.53 -11.64
N THR A 35 22.04 9.67 -10.50
CA THR A 35 23.39 9.10 -10.38
C THR A 35 23.34 7.56 -10.45
N PRO A 36 24.42 6.89 -10.88
CA PRO A 36 24.48 5.42 -10.89
C PRO A 36 24.14 4.80 -9.53
N HIS A 37 24.69 5.34 -8.45
CA HIS A 37 24.39 4.90 -7.07
C HIS A 37 22.91 5.00 -6.72
N ARG A 38 22.24 6.08 -7.13
CA ARG A 38 20.80 6.28 -6.86
C ARG A 38 19.94 5.30 -7.65
N LYS A 39 20.30 5.02 -8.90
CA LYS A 39 19.63 3.99 -9.72
C LYS A 39 19.71 2.62 -9.06
N ASP A 40 20.90 2.22 -8.67
CA ASP A 40 21.18 0.93 -8.04
C ASP A 40 20.41 0.77 -6.72
N LEU A 41 20.39 1.82 -5.91
CA LEU A 41 19.61 1.84 -4.67
C LEU A 41 18.12 1.64 -4.94
N LEU A 42 17.53 2.38 -5.89
CA LEU A 42 16.11 2.28 -6.23
C LEU A 42 15.76 0.88 -6.76
N GLN A 43 16.59 0.31 -7.63
CA GLN A 43 16.38 -1.04 -8.16
C GLN A 43 16.37 -2.10 -7.05
N ARG A 44 17.31 -2.02 -6.09
CA ARG A 44 17.33 -2.93 -4.94
C ARG A 44 16.09 -2.78 -4.06
N LEU A 45 15.71 -1.55 -3.72
CA LEU A 45 14.55 -1.30 -2.86
C LEU A 45 13.24 -1.79 -3.48
N ILE A 46 13.09 -1.68 -4.80
CA ILE A 46 11.90 -2.18 -5.50
C ILE A 46 11.80 -3.71 -5.39
N LEU A 47 12.93 -4.41 -5.47
CA LEU A 47 12.96 -5.88 -5.37
C LEU A 47 12.69 -6.39 -3.94
N GLU A 48 12.88 -5.56 -2.93
CA GLU A 48 12.61 -5.89 -1.53
C GLU A 48 11.15 -5.62 -1.12
N ARG A 49 10.36 -5.02 -2.01
CA ARG A 49 8.94 -4.75 -1.71
C ARG A 49 8.08 -6.00 -1.93
N THR A 50 7.06 -6.13 -1.09
CA THR A 50 6.17 -7.29 -1.11
C THR A 50 4.69 -6.89 -1.18
N ARG A 51 3.92 -7.72 -1.87
CA ARG A 51 2.45 -7.71 -1.87
C ARG A 51 1.87 -8.96 -1.18
N HIS A 52 2.75 -9.77 -0.58
CA HIS A 52 2.32 -10.94 0.18
C HIS A 52 1.58 -10.56 1.47
N LEU A 53 1.93 -9.40 2.02
CA LEU A 53 1.31 -8.79 3.18
C LEU A 53 0.79 -7.41 2.78
N THR A 54 -0.43 -7.09 3.19
CA THR A 54 -0.99 -5.74 3.13
C THR A 54 -1.49 -5.28 4.49
N VAL A 55 -1.59 -3.99 4.69
CA VAL A 55 -2.12 -3.42 5.94
C VAL A 55 -3.40 -2.67 5.63
N VAL A 56 -4.42 -2.94 6.44
CA VAL A 56 -5.70 -2.22 6.41
C VAL A 56 -5.84 -1.41 7.68
N VAL A 57 -6.18 -0.16 7.55
CA VAL A 57 -6.50 0.71 8.69
C VAL A 57 -7.90 1.26 8.53
N GLU A 58 -8.66 1.26 9.61
CA GLU A 58 -10.05 1.73 9.64
C GLU A 58 -10.18 2.89 10.62
N ASP A 59 -10.79 3.97 10.13
CA ASP A 59 -11.19 5.14 10.93
C ASP A 59 -10.13 5.68 11.90
N ILE A 60 -8.85 5.68 11.49
CA ILE A 60 -7.79 6.25 12.32
C ILE A 60 -8.01 7.76 12.49
N CYS A 61 -8.27 8.18 13.71
CA CYS A 61 -8.55 9.58 14.04
C CYS A 61 -7.30 10.44 14.33
N HIS A 62 -6.15 9.82 14.58
CA HIS A 62 -4.91 10.53 14.91
C HIS A 62 -3.89 10.45 13.77
N THR A 63 -3.55 11.59 13.17
CA THR A 63 -2.56 11.71 12.09
C THR A 63 -1.20 11.13 12.45
N HIS A 64 -0.81 11.20 13.74
CA HIS A 64 0.43 10.60 14.24
C HIS A 64 0.44 9.07 14.09
N ASN A 65 -0.65 8.40 14.49
CA ASN A 65 -0.78 6.94 14.38
C ASN A 65 -0.81 6.50 12.92
N THR A 66 -1.55 7.23 12.09
CA THR A 66 -1.57 7.04 10.64
C THR A 66 -0.17 7.08 10.04
N SER A 67 0.58 8.13 10.36
CA SER A 67 1.93 8.35 9.85
C SER A 67 2.90 7.27 10.35
N ALA A 68 2.74 6.80 11.59
CA ALA A 68 3.52 5.69 12.14
C ALA A 68 3.26 4.37 11.40
N CYS A 69 1.99 4.06 11.11
CA CYS A 69 1.63 2.87 10.32
C CYS A 69 2.22 2.92 8.91
N VAL A 70 2.08 4.05 8.23
CA VAL A 70 2.64 4.27 6.87
C VAL A 70 4.15 4.08 6.87
N ARG A 71 4.87 4.66 7.84
CA ARG A 71 6.32 4.48 7.97
C ARG A 71 6.71 3.04 8.24
N SER A 72 5.97 2.35 9.10
CA SER A 72 6.23 0.94 9.38
C SER A 72 6.06 0.09 8.13
N CYS A 73 5.00 0.31 7.36
CA CYS A 73 4.79 -0.38 6.09
C CYS A 73 5.94 -0.15 5.11
N ASP A 74 6.41 1.10 4.98
CA ASP A 74 7.54 1.43 4.12
C ASP A 74 8.84 0.76 4.59
N CYS A 75 9.12 0.79 5.90
CA CYS A 75 10.31 0.15 6.50
C CYS A 75 10.34 -1.38 6.30
N PHE A 76 9.18 -2.02 6.30
CA PHE A 76 9.07 -3.49 6.10
C PHE A 76 8.85 -3.88 4.63
N GLY A 77 8.92 -2.94 3.71
CA GLY A 77 8.76 -3.21 2.29
C GLY A 77 7.34 -3.59 1.87
N ILE A 78 6.32 -3.32 2.70
CA ILE A 78 4.92 -3.55 2.35
C ILE A 78 4.53 -2.57 1.26
N GLN A 79 3.96 -3.06 0.14
CA GLN A 79 3.63 -2.20 -0.98
C GLN A 79 2.23 -1.62 -0.91
N ASP A 80 1.24 -2.42 -0.53
CA ASP A 80 -0.16 -1.99 -0.53
C ASP A 80 -0.62 -1.61 0.87
N PHE A 81 -1.29 -0.46 0.97
CA PHE A 81 -1.84 0.07 2.20
C PHE A 81 -3.28 0.50 1.97
N HIS A 82 -4.21 -0.13 2.66
CA HIS A 82 -5.65 0.13 2.53
C HIS A 82 -6.14 1.02 3.66
N VAL A 83 -6.95 1.99 3.31
CA VAL A 83 -7.56 2.94 4.25
C VAL A 83 -9.06 2.90 4.10
N ILE A 84 -9.75 2.64 5.19
CA ILE A 84 -11.20 2.66 5.27
C ILE A 84 -11.63 3.92 6.01
N GLU A 85 -12.40 4.77 5.34
CA GLU A 85 -12.81 6.10 5.81
C GLU A 85 -14.34 6.13 5.99
N ASN A 86 -14.86 5.49 7.04
CA ASN A 86 -16.29 5.50 7.33
C ASN A 86 -16.73 6.77 8.08
N ARG A 87 -15.93 7.22 9.05
CA ARG A 87 -16.22 8.36 9.92
C ARG A 87 -15.12 9.40 9.91
N ASN A 88 -13.87 8.95 9.92
CA ASN A 88 -12.69 9.81 9.98
C ASN A 88 -11.98 9.80 8.64
N ARG A 89 -11.64 11.00 8.16
CA ARG A 89 -10.77 11.12 6.99
C ARG A 89 -9.34 10.76 7.36
N PHE A 90 -8.72 10.02 6.47
CA PHE A 90 -7.32 9.67 6.58
C PHE A 90 -6.46 10.89 6.21
N ASP A 91 -5.64 11.29 7.16
CA ASP A 91 -4.66 12.34 6.97
C ASP A 91 -3.28 11.87 7.46
N VAL A 92 -2.24 12.35 6.81
CA VAL A 92 -0.85 11.98 7.11
C VAL A 92 -0.04 13.24 7.37
N ALA A 93 0.56 13.30 8.53
CA ALA A 93 1.52 14.35 8.83
C ALA A 93 2.80 14.13 8.00
N VAL A 94 3.06 15.03 7.06
CA VAL A 94 4.14 14.92 6.05
C VAL A 94 5.52 14.85 6.71
N ASP A 95 5.73 15.61 7.77
CA ASP A 95 6.95 15.64 8.57
C ASP A 95 7.21 14.32 9.32
N ILE A 96 6.16 13.64 9.76
CA ILE A 96 6.23 12.34 10.43
C ILE A 96 6.40 11.20 9.42
N ALA A 97 5.65 11.23 8.33
CA ALA A 97 5.71 10.21 7.28
C ALA A 97 7.04 10.22 6.50
N ARG A 98 7.75 11.34 6.50
CA ARG A 98 9.08 11.50 5.84
C ARG A 98 9.12 10.99 4.39
N GLY A 99 8.04 11.17 3.64
CA GLY A 99 7.92 10.75 2.26
C GLY A 99 7.55 9.28 2.06
N ALA A 100 7.30 8.50 3.10
CA ALA A 100 6.91 7.09 3.00
C ALA A 100 5.66 6.87 2.13
N THR A 101 4.72 7.83 2.14
CA THR A 101 3.52 7.79 1.30
C THR A 101 3.79 7.75 -0.21
N GLN A 102 4.97 8.20 -0.64
CA GLN A 102 5.37 8.21 -2.05
C GLN A 102 5.77 6.81 -2.56
N TRP A 103 6.07 5.89 -1.63
CA TRP A 103 6.53 4.54 -1.94
C TRP A 103 5.43 3.49 -1.85
N LEU A 104 4.34 3.80 -1.16
CA LEU A 104 3.20 2.92 -0.96
C LEU A 104 2.12 3.12 -2.03
N THR A 105 1.48 2.03 -2.41
CA THR A 105 0.24 2.08 -3.17
C THR A 105 -0.93 2.24 -2.18
N MET A 106 -1.52 3.43 -2.17
CA MET A 106 -2.61 3.76 -1.26
C MET A 106 -3.95 3.40 -1.89
N HIS A 107 -4.72 2.52 -1.24
CA HIS A 107 -6.08 2.15 -1.64
C HIS A 107 -7.07 2.75 -0.65
N ARG A 108 -7.88 3.72 -1.11
CA ARG A 108 -8.90 4.35 -0.28
C ARG A 108 -10.26 3.70 -0.51
N HIS A 109 -10.97 3.47 0.59
CA HIS A 109 -12.32 2.90 0.63
C HIS A 109 -13.21 3.88 1.38
N ASP A 110 -13.82 4.79 0.61
CA ASP A 110 -14.67 5.85 1.15
C ASP A 110 -16.11 5.34 1.31
N TYR A 111 -16.79 5.82 2.32
CA TYR A 111 -18.22 5.66 2.46
C TYR A 111 -18.92 6.32 1.26
N SER A 112 -19.85 5.60 0.64
CA SER A 112 -20.75 6.16 -0.36
C SER A 112 -22.16 5.61 -0.17
N GLU A 113 -23.18 6.35 -0.66
CA GLU A 113 -24.57 5.87 -0.60
C GLU A 113 -24.78 4.54 -1.34
N SER A 114 -24.00 4.31 -2.39
CA SER A 114 -24.00 3.04 -3.15
C SER A 114 -23.24 1.92 -2.44
N GLN A 115 -22.37 2.26 -1.48
CA GLN A 115 -21.53 1.31 -0.73
C GLN A 115 -21.46 1.74 0.74
N PRO A 116 -22.54 1.49 1.51
CA PRO A 116 -22.64 1.98 2.89
C PRO A 116 -21.76 1.20 3.88
N ASP A 117 -21.15 0.10 3.47
CA ASP A 117 -20.26 -0.71 4.31
C ASP A 117 -18.90 -0.89 3.59
N SER A 118 -18.08 0.17 3.65
CA SER A 118 -16.74 0.19 3.03
C SER A 118 -15.83 -0.85 3.66
N THR A 119 -16.00 -1.14 4.95
CA THR A 119 -15.22 -2.15 5.67
C THR A 119 -15.47 -3.53 5.11
N ARG A 120 -16.74 -3.92 4.99
CA ARG A 120 -17.11 -5.22 4.43
C ARG A 120 -16.61 -5.36 3.00
N ALA A 121 -16.81 -4.36 2.17
CA ALA A 121 -16.38 -4.38 0.78
C ALA A 121 -14.85 -4.52 0.64
N CYS A 122 -14.08 -3.81 1.45
CA CYS A 122 -12.63 -3.94 1.47
C CYS A 122 -12.20 -5.36 1.89
N ILE A 123 -12.77 -5.89 2.97
CA ILE A 123 -12.44 -7.22 3.50
C ILE A 123 -12.82 -8.33 2.51
N GLU A 124 -14.02 -8.24 1.90
CA GLU A 124 -14.46 -9.21 0.89
C GLU A 124 -13.56 -9.21 -0.34
N LYS A 125 -13.18 -8.02 -0.81
CA LYS A 125 -12.23 -7.87 -1.92
C LYS A 125 -10.88 -8.52 -1.59
N LEU A 126 -10.30 -8.23 -0.45
CA LEU A 126 -9.03 -8.84 -0.02
C LEU A 126 -9.09 -10.35 0.09
N LYS A 127 -10.22 -10.90 0.58
CA LYS A 127 -10.45 -12.35 0.60
C LYS A 127 -10.55 -12.95 -0.82
N GLN A 128 -11.21 -12.26 -1.75
CA GLN A 128 -11.27 -12.67 -3.16
C GLN A 128 -9.89 -12.64 -3.82
N ASP A 129 -9.04 -11.66 -3.43
CA ASP A 129 -7.65 -11.54 -3.88
C ASP A 129 -6.72 -12.58 -3.20
N GLY A 130 -7.26 -13.46 -2.32
CA GLY A 130 -6.57 -14.57 -1.70
C GLY A 130 -5.91 -14.26 -0.35
N TYR A 131 -6.16 -13.09 0.23
CA TYR A 131 -5.62 -12.74 1.55
C TYR A 131 -6.38 -13.41 2.70
N GLN A 132 -5.64 -13.86 3.69
CA GLN A 132 -6.17 -14.22 5.00
C GLN A 132 -6.21 -12.98 5.88
N ILE A 133 -7.36 -12.72 6.51
CA ILE A 133 -7.55 -11.55 7.35
C ILE A 133 -7.14 -11.87 8.80
N VAL A 134 -6.26 -11.05 9.34
CA VAL A 134 -5.84 -11.09 10.75
C VAL A 134 -6.15 -9.74 11.38
N VAL A 135 -6.91 -9.76 12.47
CA VAL A 135 -7.31 -8.53 13.18
C VAL A 135 -6.43 -8.37 14.42
N ALA A 136 -5.78 -7.21 14.53
CA ALA A 136 -5.12 -6.80 15.75
C ALA A 136 -6.13 -6.12 16.68
N SER A 137 -6.42 -6.74 17.79
CA SER A 137 -7.30 -6.20 18.84
C SER A 137 -6.54 -6.13 20.16
N PRO A 138 -6.81 -5.10 21.00
CA PRO A 138 -6.22 -5.01 22.33
C PRO A 138 -6.68 -6.16 23.25
#